data_947458f4f6b9ef45b34c95de252c1ac7
#
_entry.id   947458f4f6b9ef45b34c95de252c1ac7
#
_cell.length_a   1.000
_cell.length_b   1.000
_cell.length_c   1.000
_cell.angle_alpha   90.00
_cell.angle_beta   90.00
_cell.angle_gamma   90.00
#
_symmetry.space_group_name_H-M   'P 1'
#
loop_
_entity.id
_entity.type
_entity.pdbx_description
1 polymer ?
#
loop_
_entity_poly.entity_id
_entity_poly.type
_entity_poly.pdbx_seq_one_letter_code
_entity_poly.pdbx_strand_id
1 'polypeptide(L)'
;MSNLALFLHDPECSIDCCNGIIMALEPEHTIQTFSVEEIDKEFLSKFDMVIFPGGIGDASSFDQFFRYKQQRAIHDYLDNGGKYLGICMGAYWAGEYYFDILGDVEVVQYIKRPNADIKRSYGTVAPITWRGVPEEMFFYDGCALIGEDTNKVALYSNGDPMAIIKGNVGVIGCHPESLPYWYCDPYKYLELKWHDYRHHVLLKQFVNELLDV
;
A
#
# COMPACT_ATOMS: atom_id res chain seq x y z
N MET A 1 12.27 -13.41 11.18
CA MET A 1 10.85 -13.13 11.47
C MET A 1 10.82 -11.72 12.01
N SER A 2 10.20 -10.81 11.30
CA SER A 2 10.13 -9.37 11.66
C SER A 2 8.83 -9.05 12.35
N ASN A 3 8.82 -7.96 13.15
CA ASN A 3 7.64 -7.44 13.83
C ASN A 3 7.04 -6.31 12.98
N LEU A 4 5.82 -6.47 12.52
CA LEU A 4 5.11 -5.53 11.68
C LEU A 4 3.94 -4.91 12.43
N ALA A 5 3.76 -3.59 12.33
CA ALA A 5 2.58 -2.92 12.85
C ALA A 5 1.62 -2.62 11.69
N LEU A 6 0.36 -3.01 11.79
CA LEU A 6 -0.67 -2.80 10.78
C LEU A 6 -1.72 -1.81 11.30
N PHE A 7 -1.83 -0.67 10.63
CA PHE A 7 -2.81 0.36 10.98
C PHE A 7 -4.23 -0.12 10.73
N LEU A 8 -5.08 0.00 11.74
CA LEU A 8 -6.50 -0.33 11.65
C LEU A 8 -7.33 0.76 12.32
N HIS A 9 -8.15 1.46 11.57
CA HIS A 9 -9.06 2.48 12.06
C HIS A 9 -10.40 2.38 11.35
N ASP A 10 -11.31 1.59 11.90
CA ASP A 10 -12.67 1.43 11.37
C ASP A 10 -13.48 2.73 11.55
N PRO A 11 -14.24 3.21 10.55
CA PRO A 11 -14.51 2.55 9.26
C PRO A 11 -13.57 2.95 8.10
N GLU A 12 -12.60 3.82 8.29
CA GLU A 12 -11.81 4.43 7.21
C GLU A 12 -10.81 3.46 6.59
N CYS A 13 -10.16 2.62 7.40
CA CYS A 13 -9.40 1.49 6.91
C CYS A 13 -10.34 0.34 6.58
N SER A 14 -10.15 -0.27 5.44
CA SER A 14 -10.89 -1.48 5.13
C SER A 14 -10.40 -2.65 5.98
N ILE A 15 -11.28 -3.20 6.80
CA ILE A 15 -11.00 -4.46 7.52
C ILE A 15 -10.61 -5.57 6.54
N ASP A 16 -11.18 -5.60 5.35
CA ASP A 16 -10.86 -6.58 4.31
C ASP A 16 -9.41 -6.44 3.82
N CYS A 17 -8.91 -5.22 3.65
CA CYS A 17 -7.50 -4.98 3.32
C CYS A 17 -6.60 -5.48 4.46
N CYS A 18 -6.92 -5.17 5.72
CA CYS A 18 -6.17 -5.66 6.88
C CYS A 18 -6.15 -7.18 6.93
N ASN A 19 -7.30 -7.86 6.75
CA ASN A 19 -7.39 -9.32 6.73
C ASN A 19 -6.54 -9.93 5.62
N GLY A 20 -6.55 -9.33 4.43
CA GLY A 20 -5.71 -9.76 3.31
C GLY A 20 -4.22 -9.65 3.62
N ILE A 21 -3.79 -8.54 4.20
CA ILE A 21 -2.40 -8.31 4.62
C ILE A 21 -1.98 -9.33 5.68
N ILE A 22 -2.80 -9.54 6.71
CA ILE A 22 -2.55 -10.53 7.76
C ILE A 22 -2.40 -11.92 7.15
N MET A 23 -3.38 -12.34 6.33
CA MET A 23 -3.34 -13.65 5.66
C MET A 23 -2.08 -13.83 4.80
N ALA A 24 -1.64 -12.78 4.12
CA ALA A 24 -0.44 -12.83 3.29
C ALA A 24 0.84 -12.93 4.10
N LEU A 25 0.98 -12.19 5.20
CA LEU A 25 2.27 -11.95 5.86
C LEU A 25 2.50 -12.71 7.17
N GLU A 26 1.45 -13.07 7.94
CA GLU A 26 1.57 -13.81 9.21
C GLU A 26 2.38 -15.11 9.14
N PRO A 27 2.35 -15.87 8.03
CA PRO A 27 3.20 -17.07 7.96
C PRO A 27 4.71 -16.82 8.12
N GLU A 28 5.16 -15.58 7.87
CA GLU A 28 6.59 -15.21 7.87
C GLU A 28 6.94 -14.11 8.89
N HIS A 29 5.94 -13.35 9.36
CA HIS A 29 6.13 -12.21 10.25
C HIS A 29 5.12 -12.20 11.39
N THR A 30 5.45 -11.51 12.48
CA THR A 30 4.49 -11.21 13.55
C THR A 30 3.80 -9.88 13.23
N ILE A 31 2.46 -9.86 13.23
CA ILE A 31 1.69 -8.66 12.94
C ILE A 31 0.90 -8.23 14.18
N GLN A 32 1.03 -6.95 14.55
CA GLN A 32 0.21 -6.31 15.56
C GLN A 32 -0.60 -5.19 14.91
N THR A 33 -1.91 -5.21 15.07
CA THR A 33 -2.76 -4.08 14.66
C THR A 33 -2.63 -2.94 15.67
N PHE A 34 -2.76 -1.69 15.19
CA PHE A 34 -2.71 -0.50 16.03
C PHE A 34 -3.66 0.58 15.51
N SER A 35 -4.06 1.48 16.39
CA SER A 35 -4.90 2.63 16.10
C SER A 35 -4.10 3.94 16.08
N VAL A 36 -4.74 5.04 15.68
CA VAL A 36 -4.10 6.36 15.61
C VAL A 36 -3.62 6.86 16.99
N GLU A 37 -4.30 6.47 18.05
CA GLU A 37 -3.97 6.87 19.43
C GLU A 37 -2.63 6.29 19.90
N GLU A 38 -2.24 5.14 19.34
CA GLU A 38 -0.99 4.45 19.68
C GLU A 38 0.23 5.00 18.93
N ILE A 39 0.03 5.89 17.96
CA ILE A 39 1.14 6.43 17.15
C ILE A 39 1.98 7.39 17.99
N ASP A 40 3.07 6.87 18.53
CA ASP A 40 4.13 7.63 19.14
C ASP A 40 5.50 6.94 18.94
N LYS A 41 6.56 7.62 19.31
CA LYS A 41 7.94 7.14 19.14
C LYS A 41 8.21 5.83 19.86
N GLU A 42 7.69 5.67 21.09
CA GLU A 42 7.92 4.47 21.90
C GLU A 42 7.23 3.24 21.30
N PHE A 43 5.98 3.43 20.87
CA PHE A 43 5.22 2.35 20.21
C PHE A 43 5.89 1.93 18.91
N LEU A 44 6.12 2.88 17.99
CA LEU A 44 6.67 2.59 16.65
C LEU A 44 8.05 1.93 16.71
N SER A 45 8.89 2.29 17.70
CA SER A 45 10.24 1.73 17.83
C SER A 45 10.29 0.22 18.12
N LYS A 46 9.15 -0.42 18.40
CA LYS A 46 9.03 -1.88 18.64
C LYS A 46 8.91 -2.70 17.35
N PHE A 47 8.73 -2.02 16.21
CA PHE A 47 8.43 -2.66 14.93
C PHE A 47 9.49 -2.35 13.88
N ASP A 48 9.75 -3.34 13.04
CA ASP A 48 10.65 -3.20 11.89
C ASP A 48 9.99 -2.44 10.74
N MET A 49 8.66 -2.55 10.62
CA MET A 49 7.86 -1.89 9.58
C MET A 49 6.47 -1.50 10.10
N VAL A 50 5.99 -0.33 9.66
CA VAL A 50 4.58 0.08 9.81
C VAL A 50 3.88 -0.04 8.46
N ILE A 51 2.65 -0.57 8.47
CA ILE A 51 1.84 -0.83 7.27
C ILE A 51 0.56 0.00 7.36
N PHE A 52 0.33 0.81 6.33
CA PHE A 52 -0.93 1.53 6.13
C PHE A 52 -1.69 0.90 4.97
N PRO A 53 -2.85 0.27 5.24
CA PRO A 53 -3.60 -0.52 4.27
C PRO A 53 -4.42 0.35 3.32
N GLY A 54 -5.13 -0.30 2.40
CA GLY A 54 -6.22 0.30 1.64
C GLY A 54 -7.40 0.68 2.55
N GLY A 55 -8.26 1.57 2.04
CA GLY A 55 -9.44 2.03 2.76
C GLY A 55 -10.32 2.90 1.88
N ILE A 56 -11.39 3.43 2.47
CA ILE A 56 -12.35 4.33 1.83
C ILE A 56 -12.13 5.79 2.24
N GLY A 57 -11.10 6.07 3.03
CA GLY A 57 -10.75 7.42 3.46
C GLY A 57 -10.37 8.32 2.30
N ASP A 58 -10.76 9.57 2.40
CA ASP A 58 -10.33 10.64 1.51
C ASP A 58 -9.33 11.57 2.22
N ALA A 59 -8.95 12.66 1.54
CA ALA A 59 -8.04 13.65 2.10
C ALA A 59 -8.53 14.23 3.43
N SER A 60 -9.84 14.39 3.60
CA SER A 60 -10.42 14.96 4.83
C SER A 60 -10.27 14.04 6.03
N SER A 61 -10.25 12.73 5.82
CA SER A 61 -10.05 11.76 6.89
C SER A 61 -8.62 11.78 7.44
N PHE A 62 -7.63 12.00 6.60
CA PHE A 62 -6.24 12.07 7.05
C PHE A 62 -6.03 13.14 8.13
N ASP A 63 -6.48 14.38 7.89
CA ASP A 63 -6.32 15.50 8.83
C ASP A 63 -7.10 15.30 10.15
N GLN A 64 -8.14 14.46 10.14
CA GLN A 64 -8.88 14.10 11.35
C GLN A 64 -8.08 13.15 12.24
N PHE A 65 -7.32 12.23 11.65
CA PHE A 65 -6.58 11.20 12.37
C PHE A 65 -5.15 11.61 12.69
N PHE A 66 -4.41 12.09 11.69
CA PHE A 66 -2.97 12.32 11.80
C PHE A 66 -2.66 13.79 12.04
N ARG A 67 -2.74 14.21 13.28
CA ARG A 67 -2.29 15.53 13.71
C ARG A 67 -0.76 15.60 13.71
N TYR A 68 -0.22 16.79 13.84
CA TYR A 68 1.21 17.05 13.81
C TYR A 68 2.05 16.06 14.65
N LYS A 69 1.55 15.67 15.84
CA LYS A 69 2.26 14.71 16.70
C LYS A 69 2.44 13.34 16.04
N GLN A 70 1.40 12.81 15.42
CA GLN A 70 1.44 11.51 14.75
C GLN A 70 2.29 11.56 13.48
N GLN A 71 2.14 12.61 12.68
CA GLN A 71 2.96 12.81 11.48
C GLN A 71 4.44 12.88 11.86
N ARG A 72 4.79 13.66 12.88
CA ARG A 72 6.16 13.77 13.39
C ARG A 72 6.71 12.43 13.90
N ALA A 73 5.90 11.62 14.58
CA ALA A 73 6.31 10.29 15.05
C ALA A 73 6.64 9.35 13.88
N ILE A 74 5.90 9.41 12.77
CA ILE A 74 6.20 8.64 11.55
C ILE A 74 7.54 9.09 10.94
N HIS A 75 7.77 10.41 10.81
CA HIS A 75 9.06 10.92 10.31
C HIS A 75 10.22 10.49 11.20
N ASP A 76 10.10 10.71 12.52
CA ASP A 76 11.15 10.30 13.47
C ASP A 76 11.40 8.79 13.43
N TYR A 77 10.37 7.96 13.21
CA TYR A 77 10.50 6.51 13.06
C TYR A 77 11.31 6.15 11.79
N LEU A 78 10.98 6.78 10.66
CA LEU A 78 11.70 6.55 9.41
C LEU A 78 13.15 7.03 9.49
N ASP A 79 13.41 8.21 10.09
CA ASP A 79 14.74 8.75 10.29
C ASP A 79 15.62 7.83 11.17
N ASN A 80 15.01 7.02 12.04
CA ASN A 80 15.69 6.02 12.85
C ASN A 80 15.76 4.62 12.20
N GLY A 81 15.49 4.52 10.90
CA GLY A 81 15.64 3.29 10.11
C GLY A 81 14.40 2.39 10.09
N GLY A 82 13.29 2.80 10.68
CA GLY A 82 12.00 2.12 10.51
C GLY A 82 11.54 2.11 9.06
N LYS A 83 10.65 1.19 8.70
CA LYS A 83 10.15 1.03 7.34
C LYS A 83 8.67 1.39 7.25
N TYR A 84 8.26 1.96 6.12
CA TYR A 84 6.86 2.26 5.81
C TYR A 84 6.40 1.44 4.61
N LEU A 85 5.29 0.74 4.73
CA LEU A 85 4.58 0.13 3.62
C LEU A 85 3.20 0.77 3.48
N GLY A 86 2.92 1.39 2.33
CA GLY A 86 1.60 1.92 1.99
C GLY A 86 0.96 1.15 0.85
N ILE A 87 -0.28 0.70 1.01
CA ILE A 87 -1.06 0.03 -0.04
C ILE A 87 -2.30 0.86 -0.36
N CYS A 88 -2.53 1.18 -1.63
CA CYS A 88 -3.65 1.98 -2.13
C CYS A 88 -3.81 3.30 -1.34
N MET A 89 -4.76 3.41 -0.40
CA MET A 89 -4.92 4.58 0.45
C MET A 89 -3.63 4.91 1.23
N GLY A 90 -2.97 3.90 1.80
CA GLY A 90 -1.69 4.07 2.47
C GLY A 90 -0.57 4.55 1.53
N ALA A 91 -0.64 4.23 0.23
CA ALA A 91 0.27 4.78 -0.76
C ALA A 91 -0.03 6.27 -1.04
N TYR A 92 -1.30 6.67 -1.13
CA TYR A 92 -1.68 8.08 -1.20
C TYR A 92 -1.18 8.86 0.01
N TRP A 93 -1.33 8.30 1.21
CA TRP A 93 -0.91 8.97 2.46
C TRP A 93 0.61 9.16 2.58
N ALA A 94 1.40 8.42 1.83
CA ALA A 94 2.85 8.65 1.75
C ALA A 94 3.23 9.91 0.96
N GLY A 95 2.32 10.47 0.17
CA GLY A 95 2.55 11.61 -0.73
C GLY A 95 2.62 12.97 -0.03
N GLU A 96 2.97 13.99 -0.82
CA GLU A 96 3.26 15.38 -0.43
C GLU A 96 2.16 16.04 0.43
N TYR A 97 0.88 15.76 0.14
CA TYR A 97 -0.25 16.39 0.86
C TYR A 97 -0.61 15.71 2.19
N TYR A 98 0.14 14.69 2.60
CA TYR A 98 -0.17 13.85 3.74
C TYR A 98 1.06 13.67 4.64
N PHE A 99 1.63 12.47 4.70
CA PHE A 99 2.86 12.25 5.48
C PHE A 99 4.10 12.89 4.85
N ASP A 100 4.10 13.17 3.56
CA ASP A 100 5.23 13.75 2.82
C ASP A 100 6.56 13.00 3.06
N ILE A 101 6.53 11.69 2.85
CA ILE A 101 7.66 10.79 3.09
C ILE A 101 8.29 10.23 1.81
N LEU A 102 7.76 10.61 0.64
CA LEU A 102 8.25 10.17 -0.68
C LEU A 102 9.14 11.22 -1.38
N GLY A 103 9.27 12.43 -0.80
CA GLY A 103 10.06 13.51 -1.36
C GLY A 103 9.55 13.95 -2.73
N ASP A 104 10.35 13.79 -3.79
CA ASP A 104 10.04 14.21 -5.17
C ASP A 104 9.12 13.25 -5.95
N VAL A 105 8.52 12.25 -5.30
CA VAL A 105 7.55 11.36 -5.94
C VAL A 105 6.13 11.88 -5.76
N GLU A 106 5.48 12.25 -6.86
CA GLU A 106 4.06 12.58 -6.88
C GLU A 106 3.20 11.31 -6.83
N VAL A 107 2.24 11.28 -5.93
CA VAL A 107 1.23 10.22 -5.83
C VAL A 107 -0.07 10.72 -6.46
N VAL A 108 -0.46 10.14 -7.59
CA VAL A 108 -1.59 10.63 -8.40
C VAL A 108 -2.55 9.49 -8.75
N GLN A 109 -3.84 9.81 -8.90
CA GLN A 109 -4.82 8.79 -9.34
C GLN A 109 -4.46 8.24 -10.72
N TYR A 110 -4.29 6.92 -10.83
CA TYR A 110 -3.95 6.28 -12.11
C TYR A 110 -4.98 6.54 -13.20
N ILE A 111 -6.27 6.53 -12.87
CA ILE A 111 -7.37 6.77 -13.83
C ILE A 111 -7.31 8.14 -14.53
N LYS A 112 -6.57 9.10 -13.97
CA LYS A 112 -6.36 10.44 -14.53
C LYS A 112 -5.07 10.56 -15.34
N ARG A 113 -4.25 9.51 -15.37
CA ARG A 113 -2.98 9.54 -16.09
C ARG A 113 -3.16 9.48 -17.61
N PRO A 114 -2.27 10.10 -18.38
CA PRO A 114 -2.22 9.95 -19.82
C PRO A 114 -2.10 8.45 -20.20
N ASN A 115 -2.89 8.03 -21.19
CA ASN A 115 -2.90 6.64 -21.69
C ASN A 115 -3.22 5.56 -20.64
N ALA A 116 -3.76 5.91 -19.47
CA ALA A 116 -4.26 4.92 -18.55
C ALA A 116 -5.36 4.07 -19.23
N ASP A 117 -5.24 2.76 -19.10
CA ASP A 117 -6.21 1.80 -19.67
C ASP A 117 -7.46 1.66 -18.79
N ILE A 118 -7.35 1.98 -17.49
CA ILE A 118 -8.47 2.03 -16.56
C ILE A 118 -8.93 3.49 -16.40
N LYS A 119 -10.23 3.73 -16.59
CA LYS A 119 -10.85 5.07 -16.54
C LYS A 119 -11.88 5.23 -15.43
N ARG A 120 -12.05 4.24 -14.58
CA ARG A 120 -13.05 4.22 -13.51
C ARG A 120 -12.41 3.74 -12.21
N SER A 121 -12.90 4.26 -11.10
CA SER A 121 -12.33 4.03 -9.77
C SER A 121 -12.77 2.72 -9.09
N TYR A 122 -13.79 2.04 -9.60
CA TYR A 122 -14.32 0.84 -8.95
C TYR A 122 -13.58 -0.45 -9.32
N GLY A 123 -13.85 -1.53 -8.56
CA GLY A 123 -13.15 -2.80 -8.65
C GLY A 123 -13.00 -3.36 -10.06
N THR A 124 -11.77 -3.59 -10.44
CA THR A 124 -11.34 -4.24 -11.67
C THR A 124 -9.99 -4.91 -11.45
N VAL A 125 -9.38 -5.46 -12.49
CA VAL A 125 -7.98 -5.87 -12.47
C VAL A 125 -7.17 -4.99 -13.42
N ALA A 126 -6.03 -4.52 -12.97
CA ALA A 126 -5.09 -3.76 -13.77
C ALA A 126 -4.06 -4.72 -14.39
N PRO A 127 -3.88 -4.71 -15.73
CA PRO A 127 -2.70 -5.31 -16.33
C PRO A 127 -1.47 -4.55 -15.86
N ILE A 128 -0.51 -5.27 -15.30
CA ILE A 128 0.75 -4.71 -14.78
C ILE A 128 1.94 -5.55 -15.23
N THR A 129 3.12 -5.00 -15.04
CA THR A 129 4.37 -5.76 -15.13
C THR A 129 5.07 -5.69 -13.77
N TRP A 130 5.19 -6.84 -13.09
CA TRP A 130 5.89 -6.96 -11.81
C TRP A 130 7.27 -7.56 -12.01
N ARG A 131 8.32 -6.79 -11.72
CA ARG A 131 9.72 -7.21 -11.99
C ARG A 131 9.93 -7.78 -13.40
N GLY A 132 9.28 -7.20 -14.40
CA GLY A 132 9.36 -7.63 -15.79
C GLY A 132 8.43 -8.79 -16.17
N VAL A 133 7.67 -9.34 -15.23
CA VAL A 133 6.71 -10.43 -15.47
C VAL A 133 5.30 -9.85 -15.59
N PRO A 134 4.55 -10.16 -16.67
CA PRO A 134 3.15 -9.75 -16.80
C PRO A 134 2.28 -10.38 -15.71
N GLU A 135 1.46 -9.56 -15.06
CA GLU A 135 0.51 -9.93 -14.01
C GLU A 135 -0.79 -9.14 -14.18
N GLU A 136 -1.85 -9.56 -13.51
CA GLU A 136 -3.12 -8.82 -13.40
C GLU A 136 -3.44 -8.63 -11.92
N MET A 137 -3.48 -7.40 -11.40
CA MET A 137 -3.67 -7.13 -9.98
C MET A 137 -4.96 -6.39 -9.69
N PHE A 138 -5.66 -6.73 -8.60
CA PHE A 138 -6.89 -6.06 -8.20
C PHE A 138 -6.65 -4.56 -8.02
N PHE A 139 -7.50 -3.77 -8.66
CA PHE A 139 -7.44 -2.31 -8.70
C PHE A 139 -8.76 -1.72 -8.19
N TYR A 140 -8.67 -0.77 -7.27
CA TYR A 140 -9.79 0.06 -6.82
C TYR A 140 -9.26 1.47 -6.53
N ASP A 141 -9.48 2.40 -7.46
CA ASP A 141 -8.99 3.80 -7.38
C ASP A 141 -7.48 3.94 -7.03
N GLY A 142 -6.67 3.03 -7.54
CA GLY A 142 -5.24 2.95 -7.24
C GLY A 142 -4.45 4.14 -7.79
N CYS A 143 -3.28 4.37 -7.20
CA CYS A 143 -2.38 5.45 -7.59
C CYS A 143 -1.27 5.02 -8.54
N ALA A 144 -0.75 6.00 -9.28
CA ALA A 144 0.54 5.96 -9.97
C ALA A 144 1.56 6.82 -9.19
N LEU A 145 2.81 6.43 -9.23
CA LEU A 145 3.90 6.94 -8.39
C LEU A 145 4.96 7.59 -9.31
N ILE A 146 4.82 8.88 -9.55
CA ILE A 146 5.56 9.59 -10.57
C ILE A 146 6.78 10.28 -9.98
N GLY A 147 7.96 9.78 -10.28
CA GLY A 147 9.23 10.33 -9.81
C GLY A 147 10.42 9.60 -10.41
N GLU A 148 11.58 10.20 -10.24
CA GLU A 148 12.87 9.62 -10.60
C GLU A 148 13.53 8.99 -9.37
N ASP A 149 14.67 8.34 -9.55
CA ASP A 149 15.49 7.74 -8.48
C ASP A 149 14.73 6.81 -7.53
N THR A 150 13.80 6.00 -8.10
CA THR A 150 13.04 5.00 -7.36
C THR A 150 13.34 3.60 -7.87
N ASN A 151 13.34 2.61 -6.97
CA ASN A 151 13.34 1.21 -7.35
C ASN A 151 11.91 0.82 -7.79
N LYS A 152 11.67 0.81 -9.10
CA LYS A 152 10.38 0.48 -9.71
C LYS A 152 10.18 -1.03 -9.68
N VAL A 153 9.28 -1.48 -8.82
CA VAL A 153 8.95 -2.90 -8.65
C VAL A 153 7.90 -3.33 -9.66
N ALA A 154 6.89 -2.50 -9.89
CA ALA A 154 5.84 -2.79 -10.85
C ALA A 154 5.41 -1.55 -11.65
N LEU A 155 4.96 -1.78 -12.89
CA LEU A 155 4.48 -0.75 -13.80
C LEU A 155 3.06 -1.07 -14.26
N TYR A 156 2.23 -0.04 -14.44
CA TYR A 156 0.98 -0.13 -15.20
C TYR A 156 1.24 -0.29 -16.69
N SER A 157 0.20 -0.61 -17.47
CA SER A 157 0.28 -0.80 -18.92
C SER A 157 0.73 0.44 -19.69
N ASN A 158 0.49 1.65 -19.15
CA ASN A 158 0.96 2.92 -19.74
C ASN A 158 2.43 3.25 -19.39
N GLY A 159 3.10 2.41 -18.61
CA GLY A 159 4.48 2.60 -18.16
C GLY A 159 4.65 3.38 -16.86
N ASP A 160 3.58 3.94 -16.29
CA ASP A 160 3.66 4.62 -14.98
C ASP A 160 3.97 3.62 -13.86
N PRO A 161 4.82 3.95 -12.89
CA PRO A 161 5.08 3.08 -11.74
C PRO A 161 3.82 2.83 -10.90
N MET A 162 3.55 1.55 -10.62
CA MET A 162 2.46 1.07 -9.76
C MET A 162 2.95 0.70 -8.36
N ALA A 163 4.18 0.20 -8.26
CA ALA A 163 4.83 -0.10 -6.99
C ALA A 163 6.29 0.31 -7.04
N ILE A 164 6.75 0.98 -5.98
CA ILE A 164 8.13 1.45 -5.84
C ILE A 164 8.67 1.21 -4.43
N ILE A 165 9.99 1.13 -4.32
CA ILE A 165 10.72 1.30 -3.07
C ILE A 165 11.65 2.50 -3.21
N LYS A 166 11.57 3.44 -2.27
CA LYS A 166 12.45 4.62 -2.19
C LYS A 166 13.01 4.74 -0.77
N GLY A 167 14.29 4.43 -0.61
CA GLY A 167 14.88 4.29 0.72
C GLY A 167 14.09 3.28 1.55
N ASN A 168 13.66 3.66 2.73
CA ASN A 168 12.89 2.83 3.66
C ASN A 168 11.36 2.96 3.51
N VAL A 169 10.88 3.53 2.40
CA VAL A 169 9.45 3.67 2.09
C VAL A 169 9.10 2.82 0.87
N GLY A 170 8.19 1.86 1.04
CA GLY A 170 7.60 1.06 -0.04
C GLY A 170 6.14 1.42 -0.22
N VAL A 171 5.70 1.61 -1.47
CA VAL A 171 4.29 1.93 -1.77
C VAL A 171 3.79 1.16 -2.99
N ILE A 172 2.53 0.71 -2.92
CA ILE A 172 1.86 -0.10 -3.93
C ILE A 172 0.50 0.52 -4.25
N GLY A 173 0.25 0.85 -5.51
CA GLY A 173 -0.97 1.51 -5.94
C GLY A 173 -2.19 0.58 -6.08
N CYS A 174 -1.99 -0.70 -6.36
CA CYS A 174 -3.03 -1.74 -6.43
C CYS A 174 -3.10 -2.55 -5.13
N HIS A 175 -3.89 -3.65 -5.14
CA HIS A 175 -4.18 -4.47 -3.97
C HIS A 175 -3.61 -5.89 -4.09
N PRO A 176 -2.32 -6.11 -3.80
CA PRO A 176 -1.74 -7.46 -3.78
C PRO A 176 -2.31 -8.35 -2.65
N GLU A 177 -2.87 -7.74 -1.61
CA GLU A 177 -3.52 -8.40 -0.47
C GLU A 177 -4.93 -8.90 -0.77
N SER A 178 -5.46 -8.66 -1.98
CA SER A 178 -6.85 -8.96 -2.34
C SER A 178 -7.25 -10.41 -2.03
N LEU A 179 -8.50 -10.59 -1.62
CA LEU A 179 -9.07 -11.86 -1.16
C LEU A 179 -10.06 -12.43 -2.20
N PRO A 180 -10.34 -13.74 -2.20
CA PRO A 180 -11.16 -14.39 -3.24
C PRO A 180 -12.52 -13.73 -3.46
N TYR A 181 -13.19 -13.31 -2.37
CA TYR A 181 -14.53 -12.72 -2.47
C TYR A 181 -14.56 -11.34 -3.12
N TRP A 182 -13.44 -10.60 -3.17
CA TRP A 182 -13.34 -9.34 -3.92
C TRP A 182 -13.54 -9.53 -5.42
N TYR A 183 -13.29 -10.75 -5.92
CA TYR A 183 -13.47 -11.13 -7.32
C TYR A 183 -14.87 -11.71 -7.60
N CYS A 184 -15.72 -11.86 -6.59
CA CYS A 184 -17.03 -12.48 -6.74
C CYS A 184 -18.18 -11.51 -6.46
N ASP A 185 -18.14 -10.73 -5.38
CA ASP A 185 -19.23 -9.86 -4.94
C ASP A 185 -18.69 -8.47 -4.53
N PRO A 186 -19.14 -7.37 -5.16
CA PRO A 186 -20.16 -7.29 -6.22
C PRO A 186 -19.62 -7.54 -7.64
N TYR A 187 -18.34 -7.80 -7.80
CA TYR A 187 -17.63 -7.80 -9.09
C TYR A 187 -17.57 -9.19 -9.74
N LYS A 188 -18.72 -9.87 -9.90
CA LYS A 188 -18.81 -11.24 -10.49
C LYS A 188 -18.07 -11.43 -11.81
N TYR A 189 -17.91 -10.36 -12.59
CA TYR A 189 -17.15 -10.39 -13.84
C TYR A 189 -15.63 -10.61 -13.65
N LEU A 190 -15.14 -10.51 -12.39
CA LEU A 190 -13.75 -10.75 -12.05
C LEU A 190 -13.47 -12.19 -11.57
N GLU A 191 -14.49 -13.04 -11.41
CA GLU A 191 -14.34 -14.38 -10.84
C GLU A 191 -13.22 -15.20 -11.50
N LEU A 192 -13.13 -15.13 -12.84
CA LEU A 192 -12.08 -15.82 -13.60
C LEU A 192 -10.69 -15.16 -13.53
N LYS A 193 -10.58 -14.03 -12.81
CA LYS A 193 -9.35 -13.28 -12.62
C LYS A 193 -8.70 -13.56 -11.27
N TRP A 194 -9.29 -14.43 -10.45
CA TRP A 194 -8.69 -14.83 -9.21
C TRP A 194 -7.35 -15.56 -9.45
N HIS A 195 -6.34 -15.16 -8.69
CA HIS A 195 -4.93 -15.53 -8.91
C HIS A 195 -4.39 -16.61 -7.95
N ASP A 196 -5.26 -17.34 -7.26
CA ASP A 196 -4.89 -18.42 -6.33
C ASP A 196 -3.77 -18.03 -5.35
N TYR A 197 -3.91 -16.86 -4.70
CA TYR A 197 -2.92 -16.28 -3.77
C TYR A 197 -1.56 -15.94 -4.40
N ARG A 198 -1.42 -15.94 -5.72
CA ARG A 198 -0.19 -15.50 -6.41
C ARG A 198 0.27 -14.11 -5.95
N HIS A 199 -0.67 -13.16 -5.78
CA HIS A 199 -0.35 -11.79 -5.40
C HIS A 199 0.10 -11.67 -3.95
N HIS A 200 -0.34 -12.56 -3.05
CA HIS A 200 0.21 -12.65 -1.69
C HIS A 200 1.71 -13.02 -1.71
N VAL A 201 2.14 -13.86 -2.66
CA VAL A 201 3.58 -14.14 -2.84
C VAL A 201 4.33 -12.89 -3.31
N LEU A 202 3.75 -12.10 -4.22
CA LEU A 202 4.34 -10.83 -4.67
C LEU A 202 4.44 -9.82 -3.52
N LEU A 203 3.41 -9.72 -2.67
CA LEU A 203 3.43 -8.87 -1.49
C LEU A 203 4.53 -9.29 -0.50
N LYS A 204 4.68 -10.59 -0.22
CA LYS A 204 5.77 -11.11 0.61
C LYS A 204 7.15 -10.75 0.07
N GLN A 205 7.36 -10.92 -1.23
CA GLN A 205 8.62 -10.57 -1.88
C GLN A 205 8.91 -9.07 -1.74
N PHE A 206 7.89 -8.21 -1.92
CA PHE A 206 8.02 -6.77 -1.75
C PHE A 206 8.37 -6.39 -0.31
N VAL A 207 7.69 -6.98 0.67
CA VAL A 207 7.95 -6.76 2.11
C VAL A 207 9.37 -7.17 2.48
N ASN A 208 9.80 -8.35 2.05
CA ASN A 208 11.16 -8.84 2.32
C ASN A 208 12.21 -7.93 1.67
N GLU A 209 12.01 -7.50 0.42
CA GLU A 209 12.91 -6.55 -0.25
C GLU A 209 12.98 -5.21 0.49
N LEU A 210 11.85 -4.70 0.98
CA LEU A 210 11.80 -3.45 1.75
C LEU A 210 12.49 -3.59 3.12
N LEU A 211 12.37 -4.75 3.76
CA LEU A 211 13.05 -5.02 5.05
C LEU A 211 14.57 -5.12 4.90
N ASP A 212 15.06 -5.53 3.74
CA ASP A 212 16.48 -5.71 3.45
C ASP A 212 17.21 -4.40 3.03
N VAL A 213 16.49 -3.29 2.85
CA VAL A 213 17.06 -1.97 2.46
C VAL A 213 17.89 -1.31 3.58
#